data_cea4bca31bc4bf040abff74431199f56
#
_entry.id   cea4bca31bc4bf040abff74431199f56
#
_cell.length_a   1.000
_cell.length_b   1.000
_cell.length_c   1.000
_cell.angle_alpha   90.00
_cell.angle_beta   90.00
_cell.angle_gamma   90.00
#
_symmetry.space_group_name_H-M   'P 1'
#
loop_
_entity.id
_entity.type
_entity.pdbx_description
1 polymer ?
#
loop_
_entity_poly.entity_id
_entity_poly.type
_entity_poly.pdbx_seq_one_letter_code
_entity_poly.pdbx_strand_id
1 'polypeptide(L)'
;MLTLSQRDGVNSIFVVDDVVAKDKFMKDLYKSAGSRTGQKTIVMTEEKCKFYWDEFKFKEYSAILITKTVTGIYNLVKHGVPIKDLNIGGIAKKGDDDILVTKSVYLNKADALKLKELNEEYGVENIYFQATPSSSSSSLADVLKQFGL
;
A
#
# COMPACT_ATOMS: atom_id res chain seq x y z
N MET A 1 0.87 -10.47 -2.25
CA MET A 1 -0.33 -10.14 -3.05
C MET A 1 -1.37 -11.26 -3.07
N LEU A 2 -1.03 -12.46 -3.52
CA LEU A 2 -2.02 -13.55 -3.66
C LEU A 2 -2.75 -13.90 -2.37
N THR A 3 -2.04 -13.96 -1.25
CA THR A 3 -2.62 -14.32 0.05
C THR A 3 -3.60 -13.26 0.58
N LEU A 4 -3.27 -11.99 0.41
CA LEU A 4 -4.13 -10.89 0.86
C LEU A 4 -5.37 -10.74 -0.02
N SER A 5 -5.24 -11.02 -1.32
CA SER A 5 -6.34 -10.91 -2.27
C SER A 5 -7.43 -11.97 -2.08
N GLN A 6 -7.15 -13.03 -1.29
CA GLN A 6 -8.12 -14.07 -0.99
C GLN A 6 -8.98 -13.79 0.24
N ARG A 7 -8.87 -12.61 0.84
CA ARG A 7 -9.76 -12.21 1.94
C ARG A 7 -11.19 -12.13 1.47
N ASP A 8 -12.11 -12.50 2.36
CA ASP A 8 -13.55 -12.48 2.09
C ASP A 8 -14.02 -11.09 1.65
N GLY A 9 -14.84 -11.03 0.62
CA GLY A 9 -15.41 -9.79 0.11
C GLY A 9 -14.54 -9.01 -0.85
N VAL A 10 -13.28 -9.42 -1.07
CA VAL A 10 -12.39 -8.75 -2.02
C VAL A 10 -12.60 -9.31 -3.42
N ASN A 11 -12.97 -8.46 -4.36
CA ASN A 11 -13.20 -8.85 -5.76
C ASN A 11 -12.17 -8.26 -6.73
N SER A 12 -11.32 -7.35 -6.28
CA SER A 12 -10.40 -6.63 -7.16
C SER A 12 -9.10 -6.29 -6.46
N ILE A 13 -8.05 -6.10 -7.26
CA ILE A 13 -6.76 -5.62 -6.79
C ILE A 13 -6.41 -4.37 -7.62
N PHE A 14 -6.17 -3.25 -6.95
CA PHE A 14 -5.71 -2.02 -7.58
C PHE A 14 -4.23 -1.84 -7.28
N VAL A 15 -3.40 -1.88 -8.32
CA VAL A 15 -1.98 -1.58 -8.21
C VAL A 15 -1.78 -0.13 -8.65
N VAL A 16 -1.45 0.74 -7.72
CA VAL A 16 -1.33 2.17 -7.96
C VAL A 16 0.15 2.56 -7.90
N ASP A 17 0.76 2.72 -9.06
CA ASP A 17 2.15 3.10 -9.19
C ASP A 17 2.40 3.65 -10.59
N ASP A 18 2.90 4.89 -10.66
CA ASP A 18 3.08 5.59 -11.94
C ASP A 18 4.09 4.89 -12.86
N VAL A 19 5.15 4.34 -12.29
CA VAL A 19 6.19 3.64 -13.05
C VAL A 19 5.64 2.34 -13.63
N VAL A 20 4.99 1.52 -12.80
CA VAL A 20 4.39 0.25 -13.20
C VAL A 20 3.31 0.47 -14.26
N ALA A 21 2.48 1.49 -14.09
CA ALA A 21 1.38 1.78 -15.01
C ALA A 21 1.89 2.16 -16.42
N LYS A 22 3.09 2.69 -16.53
CA LYS A 22 3.72 3.06 -17.81
C LYS A 22 4.57 1.94 -18.40
N ASP A 23 4.87 0.90 -17.64
CA ASP A 23 5.67 -0.25 -18.07
C ASP A 23 4.76 -1.41 -18.44
N LYS A 24 4.61 -1.67 -19.73
CA LYS A 24 3.72 -2.72 -20.23
C LYS A 24 4.08 -4.11 -19.67
N PHE A 25 5.36 -4.44 -19.58
CA PHE A 25 5.81 -5.72 -19.05
C PHE A 25 5.40 -5.91 -17.59
N MET A 26 5.66 -4.93 -16.75
CA MET A 26 5.29 -4.98 -15.33
C MET A 26 3.77 -4.99 -15.15
N LYS A 27 3.06 -4.21 -15.95
CA LYS A 27 1.60 -4.16 -15.95
C LYS A 27 0.99 -5.53 -16.25
N ASP A 28 1.50 -6.20 -17.29
CA ASP A 28 1.02 -7.53 -17.67
C ASP A 28 1.37 -8.58 -16.62
N LEU A 29 2.53 -8.45 -15.98
CA LEU A 29 2.95 -9.35 -14.90
C LEU A 29 2.00 -9.29 -13.70
N TYR A 30 1.64 -8.09 -13.27
CA TYR A 30 0.69 -7.91 -12.16
C TYR A 30 -0.72 -8.41 -12.52
N LYS A 31 -1.17 -8.17 -13.74
CA LYS A 31 -2.47 -8.67 -14.22
C LYS A 31 -2.51 -10.19 -14.24
N SER A 32 -1.45 -10.84 -14.69
CA SER A 32 -1.35 -12.31 -14.72
C SER A 32 -1.37 -12.89 -13.31
N ALA A 33 -0.66 -12.27 -12.36
CA ALA A 33 -0.66 -12.70 -10.96
C ALA A 33 -2.06 -12.59 -10.34
N GLY A 34 -2.78 -11.50 -10.63
CA GLY A 34 -4.14 -11.31 -10.12
C GLY A 34 -5.15 -12.29 -10.74
N SER A 35 -5.03 -12.59 -12.03
CA SER A 35 -5.96 -13.49 -12.70
C SER A 35 -5.94 -14.92 -12.16
N ARG A 36 -4.83 -15.33 -11.55
CA ARG A 36 -4.72 -16.66 -10.90
C ARG A 36 -5.66 -16.83 -9.72
N THR A 37 -6.08 -15.75 -9.09
CA THR A 37 -7.02 -15.78 -7.96
C THR A 37 -8.46 -15.56 -8.38
N GLY A 38 -8.72 -15.35 -9.67
CA GLY A 38 -10.05 -15.02 -10.20
C GLY A 38 -10.49 -13.59 -9.93
N GLN A 39 -9.60 -12.75 -9.41
CA GLN A 39 -9.90 -11.36 -9.09
C GLN A 39 -9.44 -10.43 -10.21
N LYS A 40 -10.19 -9.35 -10.43
CA LYS A 40 -9.84 -8.35 -11.42
C LYS A 40 -8.68 -7.50 -10.92
N THR A 41 -7.59 -7.46 -11.66
CA THR A 41 -6.42 -6.63 -11.34
C THR A 41 -6.36 -5.45 -12.30
N ILE A 42 -6.31 -4.25 -11.72
CA ILE A 42 -6.19 -3.00 -12.48
C ILE A 42 -4.92 -2.29 -12.03
N VAL A 43 -4.05 -1.99 -13.00
CA VAL A 43 -2.83 -1.22 -12.76
C VAL A 43 -3.08 0.20 -13.23
N MET A 44 -2.84 1.19 -12.37
CA MET A 44 -3.16 2.57 -12.67
C MET A 44 -2.14 3.54 -12.07
N THR A 45 -2.14 4.77 -12.58
CA THR A 45 -1.39 5.88 -11.99
C THR A 45 -2.10 6.39 -10.74
N GLU A 46 -1.38 7.14 -9.89
CA GLU A 46 -2.00 7.80 -8.73
C GLU A 46 -3.12 8.73 -9.16
N GLU A 47 -2.91 9.49 -10.23
CA GLU A 47 -3.90 10.43 -10.77
C GLU A 47 -5.18 9.71 -11.20
N LYS A 48 -5.05 8.58 -11.88
CA LYS A 48 -6.20 7.78 -12.31
C LYS A 48 -6.95 7.18 -11.12
N CYS A 49 -6.24 6.74 -10.08
CA CYS A 49 -6.86 6.25 -8.86
C CYS A 49 -7.68 7.34 -8.17
N LYS A 50 -7.13 8.54 -8.07
CA LYS A 50 -7.84 9.71 -7.53
C LYS A 50 -9.09 10.03 -8.33
N PHE A 51 -9.00 9.96 -9.67
CA PHE A 51 -10.14 10.16 -10.56
C PHE A 51 -11.25 9.13 -10.31
N TYR A 52 -10.90 7.86 -10.23
CA TYR A 52 -11.89 6.81 -9.95
C TYR A 52 -12.57 7.01 -8.60
N TRP A 53 -11.82 7.43 -7.59
CA TRP A 53 -12.40 7.74 -6.30
C TRP A 53 -13.35 8.93 -6.37
N ASP A 54 -12.96 10.02 -7.01
CA ASP A 54 -13.75 11.24 -7.11
C ASP A 54 -15.05 11.02 -7.88
N GLU A 55 -14.99 10.29 -9.00
CA GLU A 55 -16.14 10.09 -9.89
C GLU A 55 -17.04 8.93 -9.48
N PHE A 56 -16.45 7.82 -9.04
CA PHE A 56 -17.19 6.57 -8.84
C PHE A 56 -17.18 6.05 -7.40
N LYS A 57 -16.37 6.59 -6.52
CA LYS A 57 -16.20 6.12 -5.12
C LYS A 57 -15.95 4.62 -5.04
N PHE A 58 -15.29 4.04 -6.06
CA PHE A 58 -15.02 2.60 -6.19
C PHE A 58 -16.27 1.71 -6.07
N LYS A 59 -17.43 2.20 -6.51
CA LYS A 59 -18.77 1.58 -6.29
C LYS A 59 -18.83 0.09 -6.64
N GLU A 60 -18.19 -0.32 -7.73
CA GLU A 60 -18.29 -1.70 -8.21
C GLU A 60 -17.22 -2.62 -7.63
N TYR A 61 -16.30 -2.06 -6.84
CA TYR A 61 -15.11 -2.78 -6.41
C TYR A 61 -14.98 -2.82 -4.90
N SER A 62 -14.80 -4.04 -4.38
CA SER A 62 -14.25 -4.26 -3.06
C SER A 62 -12.78 -4.63 -3.28
N ALA A 63 -11.88 -3.68 -3.17
CA ALA A 63 -10.52 -3.81 -3.67
C ALA A 63 -9.47 -3.75 -2.57
N ILE A 64 -8.37 -4.50 -2.78
CA ILE A 64 -7.11 -4.26 -2.09
C ILE A 64 -6.31 -3.27 -2.93
N LEU A 65 -5.85 -2.20 -2.29
CA LEU A 65 -5.07 -1.15 -2.92
C LEU A 65 -3.60 -1.36 -2.59
N ILE A 66 -2.77 -1.51 -3.61
CA ILE A 66 -1.34 -1.78 -3.46
C ILE A 66 -0.53 -0.62 -4.04
N THR A 67 0.39 -0.09 -3.24
CA THR A 67 1.38 0.89 -3.70
C THR A 67 2.78 0.37 -3.37
N LYS A 68 3.79 0.86 -4.07
CA LYS A 68 5.18 0.48 -3.82
C LYS A 68 5.86 1.30 -2.74
N THR A 69 5.35 2.50 -2.46
CA THR A 69 6.00 3.45 -1.56
C THR A 69 5.04 4.01 -0.53
N VAL A 70 5.58 4.47 0.58
CA VAL A 70 4.80 5.20 1.59
C VAL A 70 4.24 6.50 1.00
N THR A 71 5.03 7.18 0.17
CA THR A 71 4.58 8.41 -0.50
C THR A 71 3.35 8.16 -1.37
N GLY A 72 3.29 7.04 -2.07
CA GLY A 72 2.14 6.69 -2.91
C GLY A 72 0.84 6.61 -2.12
N ILE A 73 0.84 5.83 -1.04
CA ILE A 73 -0.36 5.69 -0.20
C ILE A 73 -0.69 7.00 0.53
N TYR A 74 0.33 7.73 0.97
CA TYR A 74 0.15 9.02 1.61
C TYR A 74 -0.59 10.00 0.70
N ASN A 75 -0.18 10.10 -0.56
CA ASN A 75 -0.82 10.99 -1.54
C ASN A 75 -2.29 10.63 -1.77
N LEU A 76 -2.62 9.34 -1.85
CA LEU A 76 -3.99 8.88 -2.04
C LEU A 76 -4.87 9.21 -0.84
N VAL A 77 -4.40 8.94 0.36
CA VAL A 77 -5.17 9.24 1.59
C VAL A 77 -5.35 10.73 1.76
N LYS A 78 -4.32 11.52 1.49
CA LYS A 78 -4.38 12.98 1.56
C LYS A 78 -5.39 13.56 0.57
N HIS A 79 -5.55 12.92 -0.59
CA HIS A 79 -6.56 13.31 -1.58
C HIS A 79 -7.99 13.02 -1.11
N GLY A 80 -8.18 12.07 -0.19
CA GLY A 80 -9.50 11.71 0.34
C GLY A 80 -9.90 10.25 0.15
N VAL A 81 -9.03 9.42 -0.43
CA VAL A 81 -9.30 7.98 -0.53
C VAL A 81 -9.35 7.38 0.88
N PRO A 82 -10.48 6.75 1.28
CA PRO A 82 -10.61 6.25 2.64
C PRO A 82 -9.87 4.92 2.82
N ILE A 83 -8.89 4.93 3.71
CA ILE A 83 -8.13 3.75 4.08
C ILE A 83 -8.09 3.71 5.60
N LYS A 84 -8.53 2.59 6.19
CA LYS A 84 -8.51 2.39 7.65
C LYS A 84 -7.39 1.45 8.07
N ASP A 85 -7.12 0.44 7.26
CA ASP A 85 -6.12 -0.58 7.53
C ASP A 85 -5.01 -0.52 6.50
N LEU A 86 -3.78 -0.37 6.97
CA LEU A 86 -2.61 -0.31 6.12
C LEU A 86 -1.58 -1.34 6.58
N ASN A 87 -1.26 -2.30 5.73
CA ASN A 87 -0.18 -3.24 5.95
C ASN A 87 1.03 -2.89 5.10
N ILE A 88 2.17 -2.78 5.76
CA ILE A 88 3.45 -2.57 5.08
C ILE A 88 4.19 -3.91 5.10
N GLY A 89 4.19 -4.59 3.95
CA GLY A 89 4.74 -5.94 3.82
C GLY A 89 6.20 -5.99 3.44
N GLY A 90 6.64 -5.06 2.60
CA GLY A 90 8.03 -5.02 2.16
C GLY A 90 8.34 -3.73 1.43
N ILE A 91 9.45 -3.10 1.78
CA ILE A 91 9.98 -1.92 1.09
C ILE A 91 11.49 -2.08 0.99
N ALA A 92 12.01 -2.05 -0.24
CA ALA A 92 13.45 -2.16 -0.48
C ALA A 92 14.19 -0.90 -0.07
N LYS A 93 15.47 -1.05 0.27
CA LYS A 93 16.35 0.09 0.56
C LYS A 93 16.47 0.97 -0.68
N LYS A 94 16.22 2.26 -0.51
CA LYS A 94 16.25 3.25 -1.58
C LYS A 94 17.43 4.20 -1.49
N GLY A 95 17.93 4.44 -0.30
CA GLY A 95 19.04 5.37 -0.06
C GLY A 95 19.77 5.07 1.24
N ASP A 96 20.85 5.82 1.47
CA ASP A 96 21.72 5.59 2.64
C ASP A 96 21.02 5.91 3.97
N ASP A 97 20.02 6.76 3.96
CA ASP A 97 19.24 7.14 5.14
C ASP A 97 18.21 6.08 5.55
N ASP A 98 17.94 5.12 4.68
CA ASP A 98 16.98 4.07 4.98
C ASP A 98 17.54 3.08 5.98
N ILE A 99 16.76 2.74 7.00
CA ILE A 99 17.11 1.71 7.98
C ILE A 99 16.14 0.54 7.89
N LEU A 100 16.63 -0.64 8.21
CA LEU A 100 15.79 -1.84 8.27
C LEU A 100 15.00 -1.84 9.58
N VAL A 101 13.71 -1.56 9.50
CA VAL A 101 12.83 -1.47 10.67
C VAL A 101 12.17 -2.80 11.02
N THR A 102 11.96 -3.66 10.03
CA THR A 102 11.50 -5.04 10.19
C THR A 102 12.29 -5.92 9.20
N LYS A 103 12.00 -7.22 9.17
CA LYS A 103 12.74 -8.16 8.30
C LYS A 103 12.75 -7.78 6.82
N SER A 104 11.74 -7.05 6.35
CA SER A 104 11.56 -6.79 4.91
C SER A 104 11.28 -5.33 4.58
N VAL A 105 11.33 -4.43 5.57
CA VAL A 105 10.95 -3.03 5.37
C VAL A 105 12.09 -2.09 5.72
N TYR A 106 12.50 -1.31 4.73
CA TYR A 106 13.43 -0.19 4.89
C TYR A 106 12.67 1.12 4.86
N LEU A 107 12.87 1.97 5.85
CA LEU A 107 12.25 3.29 5.92
C LEU A 107 13.29 4.36 6.28
N ASN A 108 13.01 5.60 5.89
CA ASN A 108 13.71 6.77 6.40
C ASN A 108 12.78 7.57 7.33
N LYS A 109 13.33 8.61 7.96
CA LYS A 109 12.55 9.44 8.89
C LYS A 109 11.37 10.13 8.20
N ALA A 110 11.52 10.57 6.95
CA ALA A 110 10.44 11.20 6.19
C ALA A 110 9.25 10.23 6.00
N ASP A 111 9.53 8.98 5.67
CA ASP A 111 8.50 7.94 5.54
C ASP A 111 7.80 7.69 6.88
N ALA A 112 8.57 7.61 7.97
CA ALA A 112 8.02 7.41 9.32
C ALA A 112 7.11 8.56 9.73
N LEU A 113 7.47 9.78 9.43
CA LEU A 113 6.63 10.96 9.70
C LEU A 113 5.33 10.93 8.89
N LYS A 114 5.38 10.49 7.62
CA LYS A 114 4.18 10.33 6.80
C LYS A 114 3.23 9.29 7.38
N LEU A 115 3.75 8.16 7.85
CA LEU A 115 2.93 7.11 8.47
C LEU A 115 2.31 7.60 9.77
N LYS A 116 3.05 8.35 10.57
CA LYS A 116 2.55 8.96 11.80
C LYS A 116 1.40 9.93 11.50
N GLU A 117 1.57 10.78 10.49
CA GLU A 117 0.55 11.74 10.06
C GLU A 117 -0.72 11.02 9.56
N LEU A 118 -0.57 9.95 8.77
CA LEU A 118 -1.70 9.15 8.31
C LEU A 118 -2.52 8.59 9.48
N ASN A 119 -1.83 8.10 10.50
CA ASN A 119 -2.48 7.54 11.68
C ASN A 119 -3.18 8.61 12.52
N GLU A 120 -2.52 9.74 12.77
CA GLU A 120 -3.01 10.76 13.69
C GLU A 120 -3.99 11.76 13.04
N GLU A 121 -3.77 12.11 11.77
CA GLU A 121 -4.52 13.19 11.12
C GLU A 121 -5.50 12.72 10.05
N TYR A 122 -5.22 11.61 9.38
CA TYR A 122 -6.03 11.15 8.23
C TYR A 122 -6.89 9.93 8.53
N GLY A 123 -6.95 9.46 9.77
CA GLY A 123 -7.87 8.41 10.17
C GLY A 123 -7.49 7.01 9.71
N VAL A 124 -6.23 6.77 9.35
CA VAL A 124 -5.72 5.42 9.10
C VAL A 124 -5.48 4.74 10.45
N GLU A 125 -6.50 4.08 10.96
CA GLU A 125 -6.54 3.60 12.35
C GLU A 125 -5.53 2.48 12.63
N ASN A 126 -5.29 1.63 11.64
CA ASN A 126 -4.56 0.38 11.81
C ASN A 126 -3.38 0.33 10.84
N ILE A 127 -2.20 0.72 11.29
CA ILE A 127 -0.97 0.61 10.51
C ILE A 127 -0.09 -0.43 11.16
N TYR A 128 0.26 -1.48 10.41
CA TYR A 128 1.09 -2.57 10.91
C TYR A 128 2.05 -3.06 9.84
N PHE A 129 3.05 -3.80 10.27
CA PHE A 129 4.14 -4.30 9.41
C PHE A 129 4.13 -5.82 9.47
N GLN A 130 3.74 -6.46 8.36
CA GLN A 130 3.66 -7.91 8.29
C GLN A 130 3.92 -8.36 6.85
N ALA A 131 4.96 -9.16 6.65
CA ALA A 131 5.37 -9.59 5.31
C ALA A 131 4.36 -10.54 4.68
N THR A 132 3.86 -11.51 5.46
CA THR A 132 2.82 -12.46 5.05
C THR A 132 1.84 -12.68 6.20
N PRO A 133 0.63 -13.20 5.93
CA PRO A 133 -0.34 -13.47 7.02
C PRO A 133 0.17 -14.43 8.10
N SER A 134 1.15 -15.28 7.77
CA SER A 134 1.76 -16.22 8.73
C SER A 134 2.93 -15.63 9.50
N SER A 135 3.42 -14.46 9.11
CA SER A 135 4.54 -13.78 9.79
C SER A 135 4.04 -13.04 11.04
N SER A 136 4.96 -12.80 11.99
CA SER A 136 4.67 -11.90 13.09
C SER A 136 4.50 -10.47 12.59
N SER A 137 3.63 -9.71 13.24
CA SER A 137 3.39 -8.31 12.91
C SER A 137 4.07 -7.37 13.91
N SER A 138 4.45 -6.17 13.44
CA SER A 138 4.97 -5.10 14.28
C SER A 138 4.02 -3.91 14.18
N SER A 139 3.87 -3.17 15.28
CA SER A 139 3.01 -1.99 15.31
C SER A 139 3.73 -0.76 14.77
N LEU A 140 2.96 0.24 14.36
CA LEU A 140 3.52 1.54 13.98
C LEU A 140 4.28 2.18 15.14
N ALA A 141 3.77 2.06 16.38
CA ALA A 141 4.43 2.62 17.55
C ALA A 141 5.84 2.06 17.74
N ASP A 142 6.01 0.75 17.57
CA ASP A 142 7.34 0.12 17.68
C ASP A 142 8.31 0.62 16.62
N VAL A 143 7.83 0.82 15.39
CA VAL A 143 8.65 1.33 14.30
C VAL A 143 9.00 2.80 14.52
N LEU A 144 8.06 3.62 14.97
CA LEU A 144 8.31 5.04 15.26
C LEU A 144 9.35 5.24 16.34
N LYS A 145 9.40 4.37 17.34
CA LYS A 145 10.43 4.42 18.39
C LYS A 145 11.84 4.31 17.83
N GLN A 146 12.04 3.58 16.76
CA GLN A 146 13.36 3.43 16.13
C GLN A 146 13.86 4.73 15.51
N PHE A 147 12.97 5.66 15.24
CA PHE A 147 13.29 7.01 14.72
C PHE A 147 13.24 8.10 15.79
N GLY A 148 12.99 7.74 17.05
CA GLY A 148 12.83 8.72 18.11
C GLY A 148 11.51 9.49 18.04
N LEU A 149 10.53 8.91 17.41
CA LEU A 149 9.20 9.48 17.26
C LEU A 149 8.19 8.75 18.16
#